data_d2edebb70350209daaee4ecf2ce38225
#
_entry.id   d2edebb70350209daaee4ecf2ce38225
#
_cell.length_a   1.000
_cell.length_b   1.000
_cell.length_c   1.000
_cell.angle_alpha   90.00
_cell.angle_beta   90.00
_cell.angle_gamma   90.00
#
_symmetry.space_group_name_H-M   'P 1'
#
loop_
_entity.id
_entity.type
_entity.pdbx_description
1 polymer ?
#
loop_
_entity_poly.entity_id
_entity_poly.type
_entity_poly.pdbx_seq_one_letter_code
_entity_poly.pdbx_strand_id
1 'polypeptide(L)'
;VLFRSVGVMVIALTVGTLDGANVEMHQVLGDENMFLFGLHSDEVAHLQHSYDPHLLYDRDPMLRRVVDQLKSGFSDGVSYEDLWQRLVFGADCPPDQYMLLADLPTYAEAEQRMVRAYGDRENWNRMSLINIARSGIFAADRSIADYADTIWHVPYKK
;
A
#
# COMPACT_ATOMS: atom_id res chain seq x y z
N VAL A 1 -9.20 -4.30 13.60
CA VAL A 1 -8.21 -5.28 14.09
C VAL A 1 -8.31 -6.61 13.32
N LEU A 2 -9.54 -7.08 13.03
CA LEU A 2 -9.74 -8.39 12.35
C LEU A 2 -9.23 -8.41 10.89
N PHE A 3 -9.29 -7.29 10.18
CA PHE A 3 -8.82 -7.19 8.78
C PHE A 3 -7.29 -7.22 8.63
N ARG A 4 -6.53 -6.83 9.65
CA ARG A 4 -5.07 -6.82 9.62
C ARG A 4 -4.46 -8.21 9.64
N SER A 5 -5.09 -9.17 10.33
CA SER A 5 -4.55 -10.52 10.46
C SER A 5 -4.84 -11.41 9.25
N VAL A 6 -5.87 -11.12 8.45
CA VAL A 6 -6.24 -11.94 7.29
C VAL A 6 -5.21 -11.81 6.15
N GLY A 7 -4.70 -10.59 5.90
CA GLY A 7 -3.70 -10.38 4.84
C GLY A 7 -2.37 -11.09 5.10
N VAL A 8 -1.97 -11.22 6.36
CA VAL A 8 -0.71 -11.88 6.75
C VAL A 8 -0.87 -13.41 6.84
N MET A 9 -2.10 -13.91 7.09
CA MET A 9 -2.37 -15.35 7.21
C MET A 9 -2.65 -16.06 5.88
N VAL A 10 -2.86 -15.33 4.79
CA VAL A 10 -2.93 -15.90 3.44
C VAL A 10 -1.55 -15.90 2.80
N ILE A 11 -1.29 -16.86 1.92
CA ILE A 11 -0.03 -17.05 1.17
C ILE A 11 0.27 -15.86 0.20
N ALA A 12 -0.41 -14.74 0.39
CA ALA A 12 -0.23 -13.52 -0.38
C ALA A 12 0.87 -12.64 0.22
N LEU A 13 1.74 -12.12 -0.63
CA LEU A 13 2.73 -11.12 -0.23
C LEU A 13 2.11 -9.73 -0.28
N THR A 14 2.51 -8.87 0.64
CA THR A 14 2.01 -7.51 0.74
C THR A 14 2.76 -6.59 -0.22
N VAL A 15 1.98 -5.81 -0.98
CA VAL A 15 2.44 -4.63 -1.71
C VAL A 15 1.75 -3.43 -1.07
N GLY A 16 2.48 -2.43 -0.64
CA GLY A 16 1.88 -1.30 0.06
C GLY A 16 2.85 -0.18 0.42
N THR A 17 2.29 0.92 0.84
CA THR A 17 3.03 2.06 1.39
C THR A 17 3.45 1.79 2.84
N LEU A 18 4.51 2.47 3.31
CA LEU A 18 5.02 2.30 4.67
C LEU A 18 4.23 3.18 5.65
N ASP A 19 2.94 2.85 5.80
CA ASP A 19 2.03 3.53 6.72
C ASP A 19 1.14 2.54 7.48
N GLY A 20 0.46 3.03 8.51
CA GLY A 20 -0.48 2.25 9.30
C GLY A 20 0.04 0.86 9.68
N ALA A 21 -0.71 -0.18 9.36
CA ALA A 21 -0.35 -1.56 9.67
C ALA A 21 0.89 -2.08 8.95
N ASN A 22 1.23 -1.49 7.79
CA ASN A 22 2.40 -1.91 7.03
C ASN A 22 3.71 -1.59 7.75
N VAL A 23 3.73 -0.54 8.59
CA VAL A 23 4.89 -0.23 9.45
C VAL A 23 5.20 -1.40 10.39
N GLU A 24 4.17 -1.89 11.10
CA GLU A 24 4.31 -3.03 12.02
C GLU A 24 4.66 -4.32 11.27
N MET A 25 4.05 -4.53 10.10
CA MET A 25 4.36 -5.68 9.25
C MET A 25 5.80 -5.63 8.77
N HIS A 26 6.26 -4.48 8.32
CA HIS A 26 7.63 -4.30 7.85
C HIS A 26 8.67 -4.53 8.95
N GLN A 27 8.42 -4.06 10.18
CA GLN A 27 9.29 -4.32 11.33
C GLN A 27 9.50 -5.82 11.59
N VAL A 28 8.48 -6.63 11.30
CA VAL A 28 8.52 -8.08 11.53
C VAL A 28 9.06 -8.84 10.33
N LEU A 29 8.72 -8.40 9.11
CA LEU A 29 9.01 -9.12 7.86
C LEU A 29 10.33 -8.67 7.22
N GLY A 30 10.68 -7.39 7.35
CA GLY A 30 11.78 -6.75 6.63
C GLY A 30 11.50 -6.52 5.16
N ASP A 31 12.38 -5.76 4.51
CA ASP A 31 12.29 -5.40 3.08
C ASP A 31 12.26 -6.61 2.13
N GLU A 32 12.83 -7.74 2.59
CA GLU A 32 12.98 -8.93 1.77
C GLU A 32 11.68 -9.71 1.58
N ASN A 33 10.66 -9.47 2.41
CA ASN A 33 9.46 -10.29 2.47
C ASN A 33 8.17 -9.52 2.20
N MET A 34 8.28 -8.25 1.77
CA MET A 34 7.16 -7.45 1.29
C MET A 34 7.65 -6.44 0.24
N PHE A 35 6.72 -5.83 -0.50
CA PHE A 35 7.02 -4.88 -1.56
C PHE A 35 6.52 -3.50 -1.16
N LEU A 36 7.43 -2.65 -0.70
CA LEU A 36 7.12 -1.28 -0.34
C LEU A 36 7.26 -0.35 -1.54
N PHE A 37 6.40 0.67 -1.57
CA PHE A 37 6.43 1.78 -2.51
C PHE A 37 5.88 3.05 -1.85
N GLY A 38 5.92 4.16 -2.57
CA GLY A 38 5.29 5.42 -2.19
C GLY A 38 6.13 6.26 -1.23
N LEU A 39 5.63 7.45 -0.98
CA LEU A 39 6.22 8.44 -0.09
C LEU A 39 6.14 8.00 1.36
N HIS A 40 7.17 8.33 2.12
CA HIS A 40 7.14 8.22 3.58
C HIS A 40 6.36 9.38 4.20
N SER A 41 5.89 9.23 5.43
CA SER A 41 5.05 10.22 6.12
C SER A 41 5.71 11.59 6.29
N ASP A 42 7.03 11.64 6.45
CA ASP A 42 7.80 12.88 6.49
C ASP A 42 7.91 13.54 5.11
N GLU A 43 8.07 12.75 4.04
CA GLU A 43 8.06 13.24 2.66
C GLU A 43 6.68 13.80 2.29
N VAL A 44 5.61 13.12 2.67
CA VAL A 44 4.23 13.62 2.52
C VAL A 44 4.06 14.96 3.23
N ALA A 45 4.51 15.07 4.49
CA ALA A 45 4.42 16.31 5.27
C ALA A 45 5.17 17.48 4.61
N HIS A 46 6.31 17.22 3.97
CA HIS A 46 7.05 18.24 3.24
C HIS A 46 6.39 18.61 1.90
N LEU A 47 5.88 17.61 1.18
CA LEU A 47 5.33 17.79 -0.15
C LEU A 47 3.94 18.44 -0.13
N GLN A 48 3.11 18.19 0.90
CA GLN A 48 1.69 18.59 0.94
C GLN A 48 1.42 20.07 0.68
N HIS A 49 2.39 20.95 0.98
CA HIS A 49 2.24 22.41 0.78
C HIS A 49 2.63 22.90 -0.61
N SER A 50 3.32 22.06 -1.38
CA SER A 50 3.83 22.40 -2.72
C SER A 50 3.42 21.40 -3.79
N TYR A 51 2.61 20.39 -3.41
CA TYR A 51 2.18 19.34 -4.32
C TYR A 51 1.25 19.87 -5.41
N ASP A 52 1.63 19.63 -6.64
CA ASP A 52 0.84 19.97 -7.82
C ASP A 52 0.77 18.75 -8.75
N PRO A 53 -0.31 17.98 -8.70
CA PRO A 53 -0.48 16.79 -9.54
C PRO A 53 -0.59 17.12 -11.03
N HIS A 54 -1.14 18.29 -11.38
CA HIS A 54 -1.20 18.74 -12.77
C HIS A 54 0.20 18.96 -13.35
N LEU A 55 1.11 19.50 -12.56
CA LEU A 55 2.49 19.70 -12.94
C LEU A 55 3.22 18.37 -13.18
N LEU A 56 2.96 17.35 -12.34
CA LEU A 56 3.49 16.00 -12.55
C LEU A 56 2.92 15.37 -13.82
N TYR A 57 1.62 15.47 -14.00
CA TYR A 57 0.93 14.99 -15.21
C TYR A 57 1.49 15.63 -16.49
N ASP A 58 1.81 16.92 -16.45
CA ASP A 58 2.36 17.63 -17.60
C ASP A 58 3.82 17.28 -17.93
N ARG A 59 4.61 17.02 -16.90
CA ARG A 59 6.06 16.80 -17.05
C ARG A 59 6.45 15.35 -17.36
N ASP A 60 5.64 14.38 -16.90
CA ASP A 60 5.94 12.96 -17.08
C ASP A 60 5.05 12.34 -18.17
N PRO A 61 5.60 12.05 -19.37
CA PRO A 61 4.83 11.44 -20.46
C PRO A 61 4.35 10.03 -20.16
N MET A 62 5.05 9.28 -19.29
CA MET A 62 4.64 7.93 -18.90
C MET A 62 3.43 8.00 -17.96
N LEU A 63 3.52 8.84 -16.93
CA LEU A 63 2.43 9.10 -16.00
C LEU A 63 1.20 9.60 -16.77
N ARG A 64 1.37 10.58 -17.64
CA ARG A 64 0.28 11.10 -18.50
C ARG A 64 -0.39 9.96 -19.27
N ARG A 65 0.39 9.12 -19.96
CA ARG A 65 -0.15 8.01 -20.75
C ARG A 65 -0.95 7.01 -19.91
N VAL A 66 -0.51 6.73 -18.68
CA VAL A 66 -1.23 5.85 -17.76
C VAL A 66 -2.54 6.49 -17.31
N VAL A 67 -2.47 7.74 -16.87
CA VAL A 67 -3.63 8.48 -16.35
C VAL A 67 -4.67 8.76 -17.46
N ASP A 68 -4.24 9.03 -18.69
CA ASP A 68 -5.12 9.23 -19.85
C ASP A 68 -5.92 7.98 -20.24
N GLN A 69 -5.53 6.79 -19.79
CA GLN A 69 -6.35 5.59 -19.97
C GLN A 69 -7.70 5.70 -19.24
N LEU A 70 -7.76 6.43 -18.14
CA LEU A 70 -9.02 6.73 -17.45
C LEU A 70 -9.97 7.54 -18.37
N LYS A 71 -9.40 8.45 -19.15
CA LYS A 71 -10.16 9.28 -20.11
C LYS A 71 -10.57 8.50 -21.35
N SER A 72 -9.70 7.62 -21.86
CA SER A 72 -10.00 6.82 -23.06
C SER A 72 -10.87 5.59 -22.78
N GLY A 73 -10.97 5.16 -21.52
CA GLY A 73 -11.70 3.96 -21.11
C GLY A 73 -10.93 2.65 -21.34
N PHE A 74 -11.51 1.55 -20.84
CA PHE A 74 -10.90 0.21 -20.84
C PHE A 74 -11.68 -0.82 -21.67
N SER A 75 -12.49 -0.40 -22.62
CA SER A 75 -13.35 -1.27 -23.45
C SER A 75 -14.47 -2.01 -22.69
N ASP A 76 -14.76 -1.59 -21.46
CA ASP A 76 -15.81 -2.12 -20.60
C ASP A 76 -17.14 -1.33 -20.74
N GLY A 77 -17.17 -0.30 -21.60
CA GLY A 77 -18.30 0.59 -21.82
C GLY A 77 -18.53 1.60 -20.71
N VAL A 78 -17.60 1.72 -19.75
CA VAL A 78 -17.66 2.67 -18.65
C VAL A 78 -16.76 3.87 -18.94
N SER A 79 -17.23 5.08 -18.62
CA SER A 79 -16.40 6.30 -18.64
C SER A 79 -15.80 6.52 -17.27
N TYR A 80 -14.49 6.75 -17.24
CA TYR A 80 -13.72 7.11 -16.04
C TYR A 80 -13.19 8.54 -16.11
N GLU A 81 -13.76 9.37 -17.00
CA GLU A 81 -13.32 10.76 -17.19
C GLU A 81 -13.47 11.58 -15.92
N ASP A 82 -14.49 11.30 -15.10
CA ASP A 82 -14.68 11.95 -13.80
C ASP A 82 -13.50 11.68 -12.84
N LEU A 83 -12.98 10.45 -12.84
CA LEU A 83 -11.81 10.10 -12.03
C LEU A 83 -10.57 10.80 -12.56
N TRP A 84 -10.37 10.83 -13.87
CA TRP A 84 -9.28 11.57 -14.50
C TRP A 84 -9.34 13.06 -14.10
N GLN A 85 -10.51 13.68 -14.22
CA GLN A 85 -10.72 15.08 -13.87
C GLN A 85 -10.40 15.35 -12.39
N ARG A 86 -10.92 14.53 -11.49
CA ARG A 86 -10.67 14.65 -10.03
C ARG A 86 -9.21 14.45 -9.66
N LEU A 87 -8.55 13.52 -10.33
CA LEU A 87 -7.17 13.19 -10.06
C LEU A 87 -6.22 14.31 -10.50
N VAL A 88 -6.41 14.85 -11.71
CA VAL A 88 -5.48 15.80 -12.32
C VAL A 88 -5.80 17.25 -11.94
N PHE A 89 -7.08 17.62 -11.97
CA PHE A 89 -7.54 19.03 -11.83
C PHE A 89 -8.33 19.30 -10.55
N GLY A 90 -8.81 18.24 -9.89
CA GLY A 90 -9.76 18.38 -8.80
C GLY A 90 -11.19 18.65 -9.28
N ALA A 91 -12.10 18.73 -8.32
CA ALA A 91 -13.50 19.08 -8.52
C ALA A 91 -14.03 19.77 -7.25
N ASP A 92 -14.79 19.02 -6.42
CA ASP A 92 -15.28 19.49 -5.12
C ASP A 92 -14.21 19.43 -4.01
N CYS A 93 -13.05 18.83 -4.31
CA CYS A 93 -11.89 18.68 -3.42
C CYS A 93 -10.60 18.99 -4.19
N PRO A 94 -9.48 19.23 -3.48
CA PRO A 94 -8.18 19.37 -4.11
C PRO A 94 -7.84 18.14 -4.97
N PRO A 95 -7.13 18.33 -6.10
CA PRO A 95 -6.72 17.22 -6.94
C PRO A 95 -5.76 16.32 -6.19
N ASP A 96 -5.85 15.01 -6.47
CA ASP A 96 -4.94 13.99 -5.93
C ASP A 96 -4.49 14.21 -4.47
N GLN A 97 -5.44 14.42 -3.59
CA GLN A 97 -5.16 14.73 -2.17
C GLN A 97 -4.38 13.64 -1.42
N TYR A 98 -4.27 12.44 -1.99
CA TYR A 98 -3.50 11.31 -1.45
C TYR A 98 -2.16 11.10 -2.15
N MET A 99 -1.76 12.01 -3.04
CA MET A 99 -0.47 11.99 -3.76
C MET A 99 -0.22 10.71 -4.58
N LEU A 100 -1.28 10.13 -5.13
CA LEU A 100 -1.21 8.89 -5.93
C LEU A 100 -0.30 9.03 -7.15
N LEU A 101 -0.28 10.23 -7.78
CA LEU A 101 0.58 10.47 -8.94
C LEU A 101 2.05 10.57 -8.54
N ALA A 102 2.34 11.01 -7.32
CA ALA A 102 3.71 11.00 -6.79
C ALA A 102 4.19 9.58 -6.47
N ASP A 103 3.28 8.71 -6.00
CA ASP A 103 3.59 7.33 -5.65
C ASP A 103 3.67 6.40 -6.87
N LEU A 104 3.05 6.75 -8.00
CA LEU A 104 2.91 5.88 -9.16
C LEU A 104 4.25 5.35 -9.72
N PRO A 105 5.33 6.13 -9.83
CA PRO A 105 6.62 5.61 -10.30
C PRO A 105 7.18 4.50 -9.41
N THR A 106 7.18 4.70 -8.10
CA THR A 106 7.68 3.72 -7.13
C THR A 106 6.77 2.50 -7.02
N TYR A 107 5.45 2.67 -7.22
CA TYR A 107 4.51 1.56 -7.37
C TYR A 107 4.85 0.69 -8.57
N ALA A 108 5.12 1.30 -9.74
CA ALA A 108 5.49 0.56 -10.94
C ALA A 108 6.81 -0.23 -10.75
N GLU A 109 7.78 0.33 -10.03
CA GLU A 109 9.01 -0.37 -9.66
C GLU A 109 8.74 -1.54 -8.69
N ALA A 110 7.87 -1.35 -7.70
CA ALA A 110 7.48 -2.40 -6.77
C ALA A 110 6.75 -3.54 -7.49
N GLU A 111 5.86 -3.23 -8.42
CA GLU A 111 5.19 -4.21 -9.26
C GLU A 111 6.20 -5.04 -10.08
N GLN A 112 7.17 -4.41 -10.70
CA GLN A 112 8.21 -5.13 -11.44
C GLN A 112 9.05 -6.04 -10.53
N ARG A 113 9.36 -5.62 -9.30
CA ARG A 113 10.05 -6.46 -8.30
C ARG A 113 9.18 -7.67 -7.94
N MET A 114 7.89 -7.44 -7.71
CA MET A 114 6.92 -8.48 -7.40
C MET A 114 6.79 -9.51 -8.54
N VAL A 115 6.68 -9.06 -9.78
CA VAL A 115 6.60 -9.94 -10.96
C VAL A 115 7.85 -10.80 -11.11
N ARG A 116 9.04 -10.21 -10.92
CA ARG A 116 10.30 -10.97 -10.93
C ARG A 116 10.36 -12.00 -9.80
N ALA A 117 9.98 -11.61 -8.58
CA ALA A 117 9.94 -12.52 -7.43
C ALA A 117 8.94 -13.66 -7.63
N TYR A 118 7.79 -13.39 -8.25
CA TYR A 118 6.79 -14.40 -8.57
C TYR A 118 7.29 -15.42 -9.61
N GLY A 119 8.19 -15.03 -10.50
CA GLY A 119 8.87 -15.93 -11.44
C GLY A 119 9.80 -16.93 -10.74
N ASP A 120 10.38 -16.56 -9.61
CA ASP A 120 11.17 -17.43 -8.74
C ASP A 120 10.27 -18.08 -7.68
N ARG A 121 9.71 -19.24 -8.01
CA ARG A 121 8.76 -19.97 -7.17
C ARG A 121 9.31 -20.39 -5.81
N GLU A 122 10.56 -20.73 -5.74
CA GLU A 122 11.22 -21.12 -4.50
C GLU A 122 11.31 -19.92 -3.56
N ASN A 123 11.82 -18.81 -4.06
CA ASN A 123 11.91 -17.56 -3.29
C ASN A 123 10.51 -17.04 -2.88
N TRP A 124 9.54 -17.05 -3.80
CA TRP A 124 8.16 -16.66 -3.50
C TRP A 124 7.55 -17.46 -2.36
N ASN A 125 7.69 -18.80 -2.42
CA ASN A 125 7.19 -19.68 -1.38
C ASN A 125 7.89 -19.46 -0.05
N ARG A 126 9.22 -19.21 -0.06
CA ARG A 126 9.99 -18.86 1.14
C ARG A 126 9.46 -17.57 1.79
N MET A 127 9.28 -16.52 1.00
CA MET A 127 8.71 -15.25 1.47
C MET A 127 7.31 -15.45 2.08
N SER A 128 6.45 -16.22 1.41
CA SER A 128 5.09 -16.54 1.89
C SER A 128 5.12 -17.30 3.21
N LEU A 129 6.00 -18.28 3.36
CA LEU A 129 6.16 -19.03 4.62
C LEU A 129 6.67 -18.14 5.75
N ILE A 130 7.58 -17.21 5.48
CA ILE A 130 8.05 -16.24 6.47
C ILE A 130 6.90 -15.33 6.93
N ASN A 131 6.06 -14.86 6.00
CA ASN A 131 4.89 -14.05 6.32
C ASN A 131 3.94 -14.82 7.26
N ILE A 132 3.63 -16.07 6.94
CA ILE A 132 2.78 -16.92 7.79
C ILE A 132 3.43 -17.13 9.16
N ALA A 133 4.69 -17.54 9.21
CA ALA A 133 5.40 -17.84 10.45
C ALA A 133 5.48 -16.62 11.41
N ARG A 134 5.54 -15.42 10.86
CA ARG A 134 5.62 -14.17 11.64
C ARG A 134 4.27 -13.51 11.90
N SER A 135 3.16 -14.06 11.39
CA SER A 135 1.81 -13.50 11.54
C SER A 135 1.28 -13.54 12.98
N GLY A 136 1.86 -14.36 13.85
CA GLY A 136 1.41 -14.53 15.23
C GLY A 136 1.33 -13.24 16.04
N ILE A 137 2.17 -12.25 15.73
CA ILE A 137 2.13 -10.93 16.37
C ILE A 137 0.80 -10.19 16.11
N PHE A 138 0.10 -10.52 15.02
CA PHE A 138 -1.18 -9.92 14.64
C PHE A 138 -2.38 -10.78 15.10
N ALA A 139 -2.16 -11.82 15.87
CA ALA A 139 -3.24 -12.66 16.40
C ALA A 139 -4.13 -11.87 17.35
N ALA A 140 -5.45 -12.02 17.20
CA ALA A 140 -6.42 -11.33 18.05
C ALA A 140 -6.25 -11.71 19.53
N ASP A 141 -6.00 -12.99 19.81
CA ASP A 141 -5.80 -13.49 21.17
C ASP A 141 -4.62 -12.82 21.87
N ARG A 142 -3.51 -12.56 21.13
CA ARG A 142 -2.38 -11.81 21.68
C ARG A 142 -2.79 -10.37 22.00
N SER A 143 -3.46 -9.69 21.09
CA SER A 143 -3.90 -8.31 21.30
C SER A 143 -4.86 -8.17 22.47
N ILE A 144 -5.77 -9.14 22.63
CA ILE A 144 -6.71 -9.17 23.78
C ILE A 144 -5.94 -9.44 25.08
N ALA A 145 -4.97 -10.35 25.07
CA ALA A 145 -4.14 -10.61 26.23
C ALA A 145 -3.33 -9.36 26.64
N ASP A 146 -2.74 -8.66 25.68
CA ASP A 146 -2.03 -7.41 25.93
C ASP A 146 -2.97 -6.34 26.53
N TYR A 147 -4.19 -6.19 26.02
CA TYR A 147 -5.18 -5.26 26.59
C TYR A 147 -5.62 -5.67 28.01
N ALA A 148 -5.84 -6.96 28.23
CA ALA A 148 -6.21 -7.46 29.55
C ALA A 148 -5.12 -7.15 30.60
N ASP A 149 -3.87 -7.33 30.24
CA ASP A 149 -2.73 -7.11 31.13
C ASP A 149 -2.40 -5.60 31.28
N THR A 150 -2.24 -4.88 30.18
CA THR A 150 -1.67 -3.53 30.19
C THR A 150 -2.70 -2.41 30.39
N ILE A 151 -3.97 -2.63 30.00
CA ILE A 151 -5.02 -1.60 30.03
C ILE A 151 -6.10 -1.92 31.07
N TRP A 152 -6.63 -3.14 31.01
CA TRP A 152 -7.75 -3.51 31.87
C TRP A 152 -7.33 -4.10 33.22
N HIS A 153 -6.06 -4.56 33.32
CA HIS A 153 -5.50 -5.22 34.53
C HIS A 153 -6.40 -6.37 35.06
N VAL A 154 -6.94 -7.16 34.13
CA VAL A 154 -7.79 -8.31 34.45
C VAL A 154 -7.08 -9.61 34.06
N PRO A 155 -7.29 -10.71 34.84
CA PRO A 155 -6.69 -12.00 34.50
C PRO A 155 -7.21 -12.51 33.16
N TYR A 156 -6.32 -12.75 32.21
CA TYR A 156 -6.64 -13.39 30.94
C TYR A 156 -6.27 -14.88 31.01
N LYS A 157 -7.27 -15.75 30.89
CA LYS A 157 -7.02 -17.19 30.74
C LYS A 157 -6.93 -17.54 29.27
N LYS A 158 -5.79 -18.07 28.86
CA LYS A 158 -5.60 -18.67 27.54
C LYS A 158 -6.46 -19.92 27.39
#